data_8a1c56e79b259c16c42e83a2fede0514
#
_entry.id   8a1c56e79b259c16c42e83a2fede0514
#
_cell.length_a   1.000
_cell.length_b   1.000
_cell.length_c   1.000
_cell.angle_alpha   90.00
_cell.angle_beta   90.00
_cell.angle_gamma   90.00
#
_symmetry.space_group_name_H-M   'P 1'
#
loop_
_entity.id
_entity.type
_entity.pdbx_description
1 polymer ?
#
loop_
_entity_poly.entity_id
_entity_poly.type
_entity_poly.pdbx_seq_one_letter_code
_entity_poly.pdbx_strand_id
1 'polypeptide(L)'
;MALSAALGASAAYASAPLVAAGRCGVAVGRSALLSVRAEQNLVGSVVSVAGSKSVVVNVQRQVAHPKYFKRVYLSKKYMAHDEAAACQVGDVVRITQCRPLSARKRFTVTEVLKAAFHMDAPLPSETA
;
A
#
# COMPACT_ATOMS: atom_id res chain seq x y z
N MET A 1 -62.15 -64.59 32.50
CA MET A 1 -62.53 -63.69 33.58
C MET A 1 -61.67 -62.44 33.57
N ALA A 2 -62.37 -61.38 33.49
CA ALA A 2 -62.06 -60.07 34.03
C ALA A 2 -60.86 -59.33 33.40
N LEU A 3 -61.13 -58.35 32.61
CA LEU A 3 -61.28 -56.92 32.90
C LEU A 3 -59.96 -56.27 33.20
N SER A 4 -59.57 -55.27 32.55
CA SER A 4 -60.20 -53.96 32.43
C SER A 4 -59.10 -52.90 32.25
N ALA A 5 -59.40 -51.99 31.43
CA ALA A 5 -59.18 -50.55 31.56
C ALA A 5 -57.77 -50.06 31.24
N ALA A 6 -57.56 -49.44 30.15
CA ALA A 6 -58.03 -48.12 29.71
C ALA A 6 -57.44 -46.94 30.47
N LEU A 7 -57.20 -45.98 29.70
CA LEU A 7 -56.96 -44.56 29.99
C LEU A 7 -55.49 -44.19 30.09
N GLY A 8 -55.04 -43.48 29.12
CA GLY A 8 -55.40 -42.10 28.93
C GLY A 8 -54.15 -41.29 29.20
N ALA A 9 -53.19 -41.35 28.26
CA ALA A 9 -52.04 -40.47 28.30
C ALA A 9 -52.40 -39.16 27.60
N SER A 10 -52.77 -38.22 28.39
CA SER A 10 -52.87 -36.82 28.05
C SER A 10 -51.49 -36.34 27.56
N ALA A 11 -51.44 -36.05 26.29
CA ALA A 11 -50.30 -35.39 25.75
C ALA A 11 -50.18 -33.96 26.28
N ALA A 12 -49.34 -33.81 27.28
CA ALA A 12 -48.93 -32.51 27.72
C ALA A 12 -48.06 -31.89 26.59
N TYR A 13 -48.67 -31.00 25.88
CA TYR A 13 -48.00 -30.15 24.92
C TYR A 13 -47.08 -29.21 25.70
N ALA A 14 -45.88 -29.64 25.93
CA ALA A 14 -44.86 -28.78 26.50
C ALA A 14 -44.51 -27.73 25.46
N SER A 15 -45.06 -26.55 25.65
CA SER A 15 -44.64 -25.35 24.97
C SER A 15 -43.16 -25.12 25.25
N ALA A 16 -42.36 -25.43 24.25
CA ALA A 16 -40.95 -25.08 24.27
C ALA A 16 -40.82 -23.55 24.44
N PRO A 17 -40.00 -23.08 25.39
CA PRO A 17 -39.74 -21.67 25.48
C PRO A 17 -39.10 -21.20 24.18
N LEU A 18 -39.69 -20.18 23.60
CA LEU A 18 -39.17 -19.44 22.50
C LEU A 18 -37.79 -18.91 22.94
N VAL A 19 -36.74 -19.62 22.57
CA VAL A 19 -35.39 -19.15 22.76
C VAL A 19 -35.31 -17.88 21.94
N ALA A 20 -35.41 -16.76 22.64
CA ALA A 20 -35.13 -15.47 22.07
C ALA A 20 -33.81 -15.62 21.29
N ALA A 21 -33.92 -15.47 19.99
CA ALA A 21 -32.75 -15.38 19.13
C ALA A 21 -31.87 -14.25 19.67
N GLY A 22 -30.93 -14.65 20.52
CA GLY A 22 -29.88 -13.78 20.96
C GLY A 22 -29.26 -13.28 19.68
N ARG A 23 -29.42 -11.99 19.42
CA ARG A 23 -28.63 -11.30 18.43
C ARG A 23 -27.19 -11.63 18.75
N CYS A 24 -26.65 -12.58 18.01
CA CYS A 24 -25.23 -12.78 17.95
C CYS A 24 -24.69 -11.50 17.34
N GLY A 25 -24.62 -10.47 18.16
CA GLY A 25 -23.84 -9.30 17.88
C GLY A 25 -22.40 -9.80 17.81
N VAL A 26 -21.98 -10.26 16.64
CA VAL A 26 -20.59 -10.32 16.32
C VAL A 26 -20.14 -8.87 16.47
N ALA A 27 -19.62 -8.56 17.65
CA ALA A 27 -18.85 -7.36 17.85
C ALA A 27 -17.68 -7.49 16.89
N VAL A 28 -17.89 -7.05 15.67
CA VAL A 28 -16.80 -6.80 14.74
C VAL A 28 -15.98 -5.72 15.43
N GLY A 29 -15.00 -6.20 16.19
CA GLY A 29 -14.06 -5.34 16.87
C GLY A 29 -13.51 -4.40 15.81
N ARG A 30 -13.74 -3.12 15.96
CA ARG A 30 -13.22 -2.04 15.11
C ARG A 30 -11.69 -1.98 15.07
N SER A 31 -11.05 -2.92 15.75
CA SER A 31 -9.59 -2.99 15.88
C SER A 31 -8.88 -3.55 14.67
N ALA A 32 -9.56 -3.99 13.64
CA ALA A 32 -8.93 -4.55 12.46
C ALA A 32 -9.23 -3.75 11.19
N LEU A 33 -9.50 -2.48 11.31
CA LEU A 33 -9.21 -1.60 10.20
C LEU A 33 -7.69 -1.41 10.17
N LEU A 34 -7.00 -2.44 9.71
CA LEU A 34 -5.73 -2.26 9.04
C LEU A 34 -6.02 -1.24 7.96
N SER A 35 -5.78 0.02 8.27
CA SER A 35 -5.71 1.04 7.24
C SER A 35 -4.50 0.64 6.39
N VAL A 36 -4.76 -0.20 5.39
CA VAL A 36 -3.79 -0.46 4.34
C VAL A 36 -3.58 0.88 3.66
N ARG A 37 -2.65 1.66 4.19
CA ARG A 37 -2.15 2.81 3.49
C ARG A 37 -1.43 2.25 2.27
N ALA A 38 -2.05 2.35 1.12
CA ALA A 38 -1.40 2.10 -0.14
C ALA A 38 -0.34 3.19 -0.31
N GLU A 39 0.85 2.94 0.18
CA GLU A 39 1.98 3.84 -0.01
C GLU A 39 2.36 3.80 -1.49
N GLN A 40 2.41 4.98 -2.10
CA GLN A 40 2.83 5.07 -3.49
C GLN A 40 4.35 4.99 -3.57
N ASN A 41 4.84 3.90 -4.13
CA ASN A 41 6.23 3.71 -4.47
C ASN A 41 6.41 4.01 -5.96
N LEU A 42 7.25 4.96 -6.29
CA LEU A 42 7.53 5.37 -7.65
C LEU A 42 9.02 5.19 -7.93
N VAL A 43 9.34 4.82 -9.16
CA VAL A 43 10.72 4.70 -9.64
C VAL A 43 10.94 5.75 -10.71
N GLY A 44 12.06 6.45 -10.63
CA GLY A 44 12.40 7.49 -11.60
C GLY A 44 13.88 7.83 -11.63
N SER A 45 14.27 8.64 -12.58
CA SER A 45 15.64 9.13 -12.72
C SER A 45 15.82 10.51 -12.08
N VAL A 46 16.93 10.72 -11.41
CA VAL A 46 17.32 12.01 -10.85
C VAL A 46 17.71 12.96 -11.97
N VAL A 47 17.03 14.09 -12.04
CA VAL A 47 17.30 15.13 -13.06
C VAL A 47 18.19 16.23 -12.50
N SER A 48 17.97 16.59 -11.25
CA SER A 48 18.77 17.62 -10.61
C SER A 48 18.75 17.48 -9.09
N VAL A 49 19.82 17.89 -8.46
CA VAL A 49 19.93 18.03 -7.02
C VAL A 49 19.68 19.51 -6.68
N ALA A 50 18.67 19.78 -5.87
CA ALA A 50 18.23 21.11 -5.50
C ALA A 50 18.49 21.34 -4.01
N GLY A 51 19.68 21.85 -3.68
CA GLY A 51 20.12 22.05 -2.30
C GLY A 51 20.61 20.76 -1.63
N SER A 52 20.98 20.86 -0.35
CA SER A 52 21.68 19.79 0.38
C SER A 52 20.86 18.53 0.64
N LYS A 53 19.52 18.64 0.69
CA LYS A 53 18.63 17.54 1.02
C LYS A 53 17.41 17.46 0.11
N SER A 54 17.56 17.84 -1.16
CA SER A 54 16.42 17.89 -2.09
C SER A 54 16.83 17.41 -3.46
N VAL A 55 16.09 16.46 -3.97
CA VAL A 55 16.33 15.84 -5.28
C VAL A 55 15.08 15.96 -6.14
N VAL A 56 15.26 16.29 -7.41
CA VAL A 56 14.17 16.30 -8.39
C VAL A 56 14.24 15.03 -9.21
N VAL A 57 13.20 14.22 -9.09
CA VAL A 57 13.10 12.90 -9.76
C VAL A 57 12.07 12.99 -10.87
N ASN A 58 12.41 12.52 -12.06
CA ASN A 58 11.52 12.37 -13.20
C ASN A 58 10.97 10.96 -13.26
N VAL A 59 9.67 10.82 -13.01
CA VAL A 59 8.97 9.54 -13.07
C VAL A 59 8.21 9.44 -14.38
N GLN A 60 8.42 8.34 -15.11
CA GLN A 60 7.73 8.03 -16.35
C GLN A 60 6.67 6.98 -16.11
N ARG A 61 5.48 7.19 -16.64
CA ARG A 61 4.40 6.22 -16.63
C ARG A 61 3.87 6.00 -18.04
N GLN A 62 3.49 4.77 -18.34
CA GLN A 62 2.83 4.42 -19.58
C GLN A 62 1.31 4.56 -19.42
N VAL A 63 0.69 5.25 -20.35
CA VAL A 63 -0.77 5.42 -20.41
C VAL A 63 -1.24 5.12 -21.82
N ALA A 64 -2.37 4.43 -21.95
CA ALA A 64 -3.01 4.25 -23.24
C ALA A 64 -3.70 5.56 -23.64
N HIS A 65 -3.43 6.02 -24.87
CA HIS A 65 -4.11 7.19 -25.40
C HIS A 65 -5.60 6.88 -25.62
N PRO A 66 -6.54 7.70 -25.07
CA PRO A 66 -7.96 7.36 -25.07
C PRO A 66 -8.57 7.23 -26.48
N LYS A 67 -8.09 7.99 -27.44
CA LYS A 67 -8.62 7.97 -28.82
C LYS A 67 -7.92 6.95 -29.73
N TYR A 68 -6.59 6.83 -29.62
CA TYR A 68 -5.79 6.04 -30.57
C TYR A 68 -5.31 4.71 -29.99
N PHE A 69 -5.60 4.41 -28.72
CA PHE A 69 -5.18 3.19 -28.00
C PHE A 69 -3.67 2.90 -28.06
N LYS A 70 -2.89 3.91 -28.40
CA LYS A 70 -1.44 3.84 -28.44
C LYS A 70 -0.86 4.05 -27.05
N ARG A 71 0.20 3.32 -26.71
CA ARG A 71 0.94 3.54 -25.47
C ARG A 71 1.72 4.84 -25.57
N VAL A 72 1.48 5.76 -24.64
CA VAL A 72 2.17 7.04 -24.55
C VAL A 72 2.89 7.12 -23.21
N TYR A 73 4.12 7.60 -23.22
CA TYR A 73 4.89 7.85 -22.01
C TYR A 73 4.62 9.26 -21.51
N LEU A 74 4.11 9.35 -20.30
CA LEU A 74 3.92 10.62 -19.61
C LEU A 74 4.98 10.71 -18.51
N SER A 75 5.71 11.83 -18.49
CA SER A 75 6.70 12.11 -17.46
C SER A 75 6.20 13.20 -16.51
N LYS A 76 6.52 13.04 -15.23
CA LYS A 76 6.24 14.04 -14.20
C LYS A 76 7.42 14.16 -13.25
N LYS A 77 7.80 15.40 -12.95
CA LYS A 77 8.86 15.71 -12.00
C LYS A 77 8.29 15.78 -10.58
N TYR A 78 8.93 15.09 -9.67
CA TYR A 78 8.62 15.08 -8.25
C TYR A 78 9.82 15.56 -7.46
N MET A 79 9.57 16.36 -6.43
CA MET A 79 10.62 16.76 -5.49
C MET A 79 10.61 15.78 -4.33
N ALA A 80 11.72 15.09 -4.13
CA ALA A 80 11.92 14.13 -3.05
C ALA A 80 12.91 14.67 -2.00
N HIS A 81 12.79 14.17 -0.80
CA HIS A 81 13.72 14.43 0.29
C HIS A 81 14.76 13.32 0.34
N ASP A 82 16.03 13.70 0.29
CA ASP A 82 17.17 12.82 0.45
C ASP A 82 17.95 13.27 1.70
N GLU A 83 17.83 12.52 2.77
CA GLU A 83 18.47 12.84 4.05
C GLU A 83 19.98 12.59 4.01
N ALA A 84 20.38 11.53 3.31
CA ALA A 84 21.77 11.11 3.19
C ALA A 84 22.56 11.93 2.16
N ALA A 85 21.86 12.72 1.32
CA ALA A 85 22.47 13.43 0.17
C ALA A 85 23.33 12.52 -0.73
N ALA A 86 22.91 11.25 -0.84
CA ALA A 86 23.64 10.22 -1.56
C ALA A 86 23.31 10.20 -3.06
N CYS A 87 22.22 10.84 -3.48
CA CYS A 87 21.77 10.81 -4.85
C CYS A 87 22.52 11.79 -5.74
N GLN A 88 22.96 11.31 -6.89
CA GLN A 88 23.59 12.11 -7.94
C GLN A 88 22.66 12.23 -9.16
N VAL A 89 22.97 13.19 -10.03
CA VAL A 89 22.21 13.40 -11.27
C VAL A 89 22.43 12.19 -12.19
N GLY A 90 21.33 11.61 -12.67
CA GLY A 90 21.35 10.42 -13.51
C GLY A 90 21.02 9.12 -12.78
N ASP A 91 21.06 9.10 -11.45
CA ASP A 91 20.73 7.91 -10.68
C ASP A 91 19.26 7.51 -10.87
N VAL A 92 19.00 6.21 -10.83
CA VAL A 92 17.64 5.67 -10.78
C VAL A 92 17.30 5.35 -9.34
N VAL A 93 16.28 6.04 -8.81
CA VAL A 93 15.91 5.97 -7.41
C VAL A 93 14.45 5.54 -7.23
N ARG A 94 14.19 4.88 -6.11
CA ARG A 94 12.85 4.60 -5.62
C ARG A 94 12.46 5.67 -4.61
N ILE A 95 11.31 6.28 -4.84
CA ILE A 95 10.73 7.28 -3.94
C ILE A 95 9.43 6.77 -3.35
N THR A 96 9.23 6.98 -2.06
CA THR A 96 8.02 6.60 -1.33
C THR A 96 7.28 7.85 -0.87
N GLN A 97 5.97 7.79 -0.94
CA GLN A 97 5.14 8.90 -0.46
C GLN A 97 5.24 9.00 1.05
N CYS A 98 5.49 10.22 1.54
CA CYS A 98 5.53 10.53 2.96
C CYS A 98 4.60 11.69 3.32
N ARG A 99 4.51 12.02 4.62
CA ARG A 99 3.84 13.24 5.04
C ARG A 99 4.47 14.46 4.37
N PRO A 100 3.72 15.56 4.15
CA PRO A 100 4.29 16.76 3.57
C PRO A 100 5.43 17.30 4.44
N LEU A 101 6.65 17.28 3.91
CA LEU A 101 7.84 17.81 4.60
C LEU A 101 8.04 19.30 4.29
N SER A 102 7.59 19.74 3.11
CA SER A 102 7.61 21.14 2.70
C SER A 102 6.48 21.42 1.70
N ALA A 103 6.37 22.65 1.23
CA ALA A 103 5.36 23.04 0.24
C ALA A 103 5.37 22.14 -1.01
N ARG A 104 6.53 21.66 -1.44
CA ARG A 104 6.69 20.85 -2.66
C ARG A 104 7.18 19.42 -2.40
N LYS A 105 7.73 19.10 -1.22
CA LYS A 105 8.27 17.78 -0.87
C LYS A 105 7.20 16.91 -0.23
N ARG A 106 6.79 15.87 -0.92
CA ARG A 106 5.83 14.86 -0.44
C ARG A 106 6.33 13.44 -0.63
N PHE A 107 7.58 13.29 -1.06
CA PHE A 107 8.24 12.03 -1.29
C PHE A 107 9.60 12.02 -0.61
N THR A 108 10.01 10.84 -0.17
CA THR A 108 11.34 10.58 0.39
C THR A 108 12.04 9.53 -0.47
N VAL A 109 13.33 9.67 -0.68
CA VAL A 109 14.15 8.66 -1.33
C VAL A 109 14.33 7.50 -0.37
N THR A 110 13.99 6.30 -0.82
CA THR A 110 14.13 5.08 -0.02
C THR A 110 15.38 4.30 -0.43
N GLU A 111 15.59 4.17 -1.73
CA GLU A 111 16.66 3.36 -2.29
C GLU A 111 17.21 3.96 -3.58
N VAL A 112 18.51 3.80 -3.79
CA VAL A 112 19.15 4.02 -5.08
C VAL A 112 19.24 2.67 -5.79
N LEU A 113 18.47 2.49 -6.85
CA LEU A 113 18.40 1.23 -7.60
C LEU A 113 19.58 1.06 -8.57
N LYS A 114 19.97 2.16 -9.22
CA LYS A 114 21.11 2.20 -10.12
C LYS A 114 21.82 3.52 -9.93
N ALA A 115 23.09 3.48 -9.61
CA ALA A 115 23.95 4.64 -9.67
C ALA A 115 24.26 4.98 -11.14
N ALA A 116 24.25 6.26 -11.47
CA ALA A 116 24.71 6.72 -12.77
C ALA A 116 26.22 6.48 -12.88
N PHE A 117 26.66 6.13 -14.08
CA PHE A 117 28.08 6.01 -14.33
C PHE A 117 28.69 7.41 -14.45
N HIS A 118 29.39 7.82 -13.40
CA HIS A 118 30.17 9.05 -13.42
C HIS A 118 31.61 8.72 -13.80
N MET A 119 32.15 9.44 -14.78
CA MET A 119 33.52 9.24 -15.25
C MET A 119 34.58 9.49 -14.17
N ASP A 120 34.19 10.23 -13.11
CA ASP A 120 35.07 10.56 -11.98
C ASP A 120 35.02 9.56 -10.83
N ALA A 121 34.17 8.55 -10.91
CA ALA A 121 34.12 7.51 -9.90
C ALA A 121 35.25 6.50 -10.15
N PRO A 122 36.10 6.20 -9.13
CA PRO A 122 37.08 5.13 -9.27
C PRO A 122 36.32 3.84 -9.59
N LEU A 123 36.81 3.12 -10.61
CA LEU A 123 36.26 1.81 -11.00
C LEU A 123 36.20 0.93 -9.76
N PRO A 124 35.06 0.25 -9.49
CA PRO A 124 35.01 -0.74 -8.43
C PRO A 124 36.10 -1.77 -8.72
N SER A 125 37.08 -1.88 -7.83
CA SER A 125 38.10 -2.90 -7.92
C SER A 125 37.39 -4.25 -7.93
N GLU A 126 37.46 -4.94 -9.07
CA GLU A 126 37.07 -6.34 -9.14
C GLU A 126 37.88 -7.09 -8.09
N THR A 127 37.23 -7.42 -6.99
CA THR A 127 37.75 -8.41 -6.06
C THR A 127 37.49 -9.77 -6.71
N ALA A 128 38.58 -10.30 -7.27
CA ALA A 128 38.68 -11.68 -7.72
C ALA A 128 38.43 -12.65 -6.55
#